data_28a23497cd924ae7d2e869171fbe3395
#
_entry.id   28a23497cd924ae7d2e869171fbe3395
#
_cell.length_a   1.000
_cell.length_b   1.000
_cell.length_c   1.000
_cell.angle_alpha   90.00
_cell.angle_beta   90.00
_cell.angle_gamma   90.00
#
_symmetry.space_group_name_H-M   'P 1'
#
loop_
_entity.id
_entity.type
_entity.pdbx_description
1 polymer ?
#
loop_
_entity_poly.entity_id
_entity_poly.type
_entity_poly.pdbx_seq_one_letter_code
_entity_poly.pdbx_strand_id
1 'polypeptide(L)'
;MQIIVVSNSLSKRIEYFIEAGKHLQVEVRFMTYGELFNCLPQLRQAVIKLEPCVSDETNFLKYALLNQAYKETLQRLGEMRLSDDVCFLNTPHALLRALDKKETKQVLMDRGLKVTPMLPSPHSFDELRELLADCGRGCFLKPRYGSGAGGIMAVRYQPNRNKWVVYTTLQQVDGVIHNTKRIHRLSTEKEMIPLAEAVMQTEAILEEWIPKEQLQGENYDLRVVCRESEIDYIVVRCSKGSITNLHLNNKAHWWNELSLPEVVRQQIYYQCQEAVQSLDLQYAGVDVLIERGTDIPYIIEVNGQGDHVYQDMFAHNSIYIQQIKNIKKRYNHANR
;
A
#
# COMPACT_ATOMS: atom_id res chain seq x y z
N MET A 1 -22.89 18.28 8.06
CA MET A 1 -22.03 17.30 7.34
C MET A 1 -21.74 16.14 8.27
N GLN A 2 -21.95 14.91 7.81
CA GLN A 2 -21.52 13.68 8.45
C GLN A 2 -20.36 13.05 7.67
N ILE A 3 -19.53 12.27 8.34
CA ILE A 3 -18.51 11.45 7.68
C ILE A 3 -18.89 9.99 7.84
N ILE A 4 -18.89 9.27 6.73
CA ILE A 4 -19.21 7.84 6.70
C ILE A 4 -17.95 7.07 6.38
N VAL A 5 -17.48 6.23 7.31
CA VAL A 5 -16.34 5.33 7.08
C VAL A 5 -16.88 3.96 6.72
N VAL A 6 -16.43 3.44 5.59
CA VAL A 6 -16.98 2.21 5.00
C VAL A 6 -15.89 1.14 4.92
N SER A 7 -16.22 -0.05 5.42
CA SER A 7 -15.41 -1.27 5.29
C SER A 7 -16.31 -2.50 5.41
N ASN A 8 -15.75 -3.71 5.31
CA ASN A 8 -16.50 -4.94 5.59
C ASN A 8 -16.71 -5.21 7.09
N SER A 9 -15.81 -4.66 7.95
CA SER A 9 -15.88 -4.80 9.40
C SER A 9 -15.20 -3.65 10.12
N LEU A 10 -15.53 -3.46 11.39
CA LEU A 10 -14.90 -2.47 12.25
C LEU A 10 -13.43 -2.87 12.49
N SER A 11 -12.52 -1.93 12.33
CA SER A 11 -11.10 -2.11 12.57
C SER A 11 -10.58 -1.06 13.53
N LYS A 12 -9.42 -1.32 14.16
CA LYS A 12 -8.75 -0.38 15.04
C LYS A 12 -8.56 1.01 14.40
N ARG A 13 -8.27 1.07 13.10
CA ARG A 13 -8.19 2.34 12.36
C ARG A 13 -9.50 3.10 12.35
N ILE A 14 -10.59 2.38 12.09
CA ILE A 14 -11.94 2.97 12.05
C ILE A 14 -12.35 3.45 13.44
N GLU A 15 -12.03 2.71 14.50
CA GLU A 15 -12.28 3.10 15.87
C GLU A 15 -11.55 4.41 16.23
N TYR A 16 -10.26 4.52 15.90
CA TYR A 16 -9.50 5.77 16.08
C TYR A 16 -10.08 6.93 15.26
N PHE A 17 -10.53 6.67 14.05
CA PHE A 17 -11.15 7.71 13.23
C PHE A 17 -12.48 8.19 13.81
N ILE A 18 -13.30 7.27 14.34
CA ILE A 18 -14.55 7.62 15.04
C ILE A 18 -14.26 8.41 16.34
N GLU A 19 -13.24 8.02 17.09
CA GLU A 19 -12.79 8.73 18.30
C GLU A 19 -12.34 10.17 17.97
N ALA A 20 -11.57 10.34 16.89
CA ALA A 20 -11.19 11.67 16.41
C ALA A 20 -12.39 12.53 16.03
N GLY A 21 -13.42 11.93 15.43
CA GLY A 21 -14.69 12.59 15.16
C GLY A 21 -15.38 13.08 16.43
N LYS A 22 -15.47 12.23 17.45
CA LYS A 22 -16.04 12.61 18.75
C LYS A 22 -15.29 13.77 19.39
N HIS A 23 -13.95 13.73 19.36
CA HIS A 23 -13.11 14.81 19.88
C HIS A 23 -13.37 16.16 19.19
N LEU A 24 -13.67 16.15 17.91
CA LEU A 24 -13.93 17.35 17.09
C LEU A 24 -15.42 17.71 16.97
N GLN A 25 -16.29 16.99 17.68
CA GLN A 25 -17.76 17.14 17.57
C GLN A 25 -18.26 17.04 16.12
N VAL A 26 -17.66 16.10 15.36
CA VAL A 26 -18.08 15.75 13.99
C VAL A 26 -18.73 14.37 14.03
N GLU A 27 -19.92 14.26 13.43
CA GLU A 27 -20.57 12.97 13.32
C GLU A 27 -19.78 12.06 12.37
N VAL A 28 -19.25 10.95 12.89
CA VAL A 28 -18.58 9.90 12.14
C VAL A 28 -19.30 8.59 12.36
N ARG A 29 -19.81 7.99 11.26
CA ARG A 29 -20.56 6.73 11.30
C ARG A 29 -19.77 5.66 10.55
N PHE A 30 -19.77 4.45 11.08
CA PHE A 30 -19.33 3.26 10.37
C PHE A 30 -20.48 2.62 9.62
N MET A 31 -20.25 2.18 8.40
CA MET A 31 -21.15 1.36 7.60
C MET A 31 -20.36 0.24 6.91
N THR A 32 -21.02 -0.89 6.70
CA THR A 32 -20.51 -1.92 5.79
C THR A 32 -20.75 -1.51 4.33
N TYR A 33 -20.04 -2.13 3.40
CA TYR A 33 -20.27 -1.90 1.96
C TYR A 33 -21.71 -2.24 1.56
N GLY A 34 -22.30 -3.32 2.14
CA GLY A 34 -23.68 -3.70 1.89
C GLY A 34 -24.69 -2.62 2.33
N GLU A 35 -24.49 -2.07 3.52
CA GLU A 35 -25.33 -0.96 4.02
C GLU A 35 -25.16 0.30 3.14
N LEU A 36 -23.92 0.63 2.73
CA LEU A 36 -23.69 1.75 1.84
C LEU A 36 -24.44 1.60 0.52
N PHE A 37 -24.36 0.45 -0.14
CA PHE A 37 -25.10 0.21 -1.40
C PHE A 37 -26.60 0.42 -1.27
N ASN A 38 -27.17 0.04 -0.13
CA ASN A 38 -28.61 0.17 0.12
C ASN A 38 -29.06 1.62 0.39
N CYS A 39 -28.19 2.44 1.03
CA CYS A 39 -28.57 3.79 1.44
C CYS A 39 -27.96 4.92 0.59
N LEU A 40 -26.99 4.63 -0.28
CA LEU A 40 -26.23 5.64 -1.02
C LEU A 40 -27.11 6.66 -1.77
N PRO A 41 -28.22 6.28 -2.44
CA PRO A 41 -29.11 7.24 -3.11
C PRO A 41 -29.85 8.20 -2.16
N GLN A 42 -30.03 7.80 -0.90
CA GLN A 42 -30.71 8.59 0.13
C GLN A 42 -29.76 9.43 0.98
N LEU A 43 -28.44 9.20 0.89
CA LEU A 43 -27.48 9.98 1.65
C LEU A 43 -27.52 11.46 1.27
N ARG A 44 -27.36 12.30 2.27
CA ARG A 44 -27.29 13.75 2.13
C ARG A 44 -26.19 14.29 3.04
N GLN A 45 -25.54 15.37 2.60
CA GLN A 45 -24.55 16.10 3.36
C GLN A 45 -23.45 15.20 3.96
N ALA A 46 -22.86 14.33 3.13
CA ALA A 46 -21.93 13.32 3.60
C ALA A 46 -20.62 13.31 2.83
N VAL A 47 -19.53 13.03 3.56
CA VAL A 47 -18.23 12.63 2.99
C VAL A 47 -18.01 11.16 3.28
N ILE A 48 -17.78 10.36 2.24
CA ILE A 48 -17.61 8.91 2.34
C ILE A 48 -16.13 8.57 2.26
N LYS A 49 -15.59 7.93 3.29
CA LYS A 49 -14.24 7.40 3.37
C LYS A 49 -14.28 5.89 3.18
N LEU A 50 -13.74 5.41 2.07
CA LEU A 50 -13.67 3.98 1.75
C LEU A 50 -12.38 3.39 2.33
N GLU A 51 -12.50 2.36 3.17
CA GLU A 51 -11.38 1.59 3.73
C GLU A 51 -11.30 0.22 3.06
N PRO A 52 -10.10 -0.40 2.97
CA PRO A 52 -9.98 -1.74 2.42
C PRO A 52 -10.72 -2.76 3.28
N CYS A 53 -11.06 -3.88 2.68
CA CYS A 53 -11.62 -5.00 3.44
C CYS A 53 -10.60 -5.51 4.45
N VAL A 54 -11.00 -5.60 5.71
CA VAL A 54 -10.23 -6.21 6.78
C VAL A 54 -10.44 -7.72 6.74
N SER A 55 -9.37 -8.49 6.84
CA SER A 55 -9.43 -9.94 6.88
C SER A 55 -8.29 -10.51 7.72
N ASP A 56 -8.64 -11.48 8.57
CA ASP A 56 -7.68 -12.35 9.26
C ASP A 56 -7.41 -13.64 8.46
N GLU A 57 -7.86 -13.70 7.20
CA GLU A 57 -7.67 -14.85 6.33
C GLU A 57 -6.19 -15.06 6.04
N THR A 58 -5.69 -16.21 6.42
CA THR A 58 -4.30 -16.61 6.18
C THR A 58 -4.14 -17.42 4.91
N ASN A 59 -5.18 -18.12 4.43
CA ASN A 59 -5.12 -18.82 3.15
C ASN A 59 -4.94 -17.82 2.01
N PHE A 60 -3.81 -17.93 1.30
CA PHE A 60 -3.40 -16.97 0.30
C PHE A 60 -4.37 -16.84 -0.88
N LEU A 61 -4.95 -17.94 -1.35
CA LEU A 61 -5.91 -17.89 -2.46
C LEU A 61 -7.22 -17.23 -2.04
N LYS A 62 -7.69 -17.49 -0.82
CA LYS A 62 -8.87 -16.79 -0.29
C LYS A 62 -8.59 -15.30 -0.07
N TYR A 63 -7.39 -14.94 0.40
CA TYR A 63 -6.96 -13.55 0.48
C TYR A 63 -6.96 -12.86 -0.90
N ALA A 64 -6.49 -13.54 -1.94
CA ALA A 64 -6.53 -13.02 -3.32
C ALA A 64 -7.97 -12.80 -3.81
N LEU A 65 -8.90 -13.73 -3.51
CA LEU A 65 -10.32 -13.57 -3.83
C LEU A 65 -10.97 -12.38 -3.10
N LEU A 66 -10.59 -12.12 -1.85
CA LEU A 66 -11.07 -10.95 -1.11
C LEU A 66 -10.60 -9.63 -1.75
N ASN A 67 -9.36 -9.58 -2.24
CA ASN A 67 -8.86 -8.41 -2.96
C ASN A 67 -9.60 -8.21 -4.29
N GLN A 68 -9.92 -9.29 -4.99
CA GLN A 68 -10.73 -9.23 -6.21
C GLN A 68 -12.15 -8.73 -5.93
N ALA A 69 -12.80 -9.24 -4.87
CA ALA A 69 -14.12 -8.78 -4.46
C ALA A 69 -14.12 -7.30 -4.04
N TYR A 70 -13.03 -6.83 -3.41
CA TYR A 70 -12.87 -5.41 -3.10
C TYR A 70 -12.73 -4.55 -4.35
N LYS A 71 -11.94 -4.99 -5.34
CA LYS A 71 -11.84 -4.36 -6.65
C LYS A 71 -13.20 -4.20 -7.33
N GLU A 72 -13.99 -5.28 -7.38
CA GLU A 72 -15.34 -5.27 -7.95
C GLU A 72 -16.30 -4.34 -7.18
N THR A 73 -16.17 -4.30 -5.86
CA THR A 73 -16.90 -3.36 -5.00
C THR A 73 -16.61 -1.91 -5.36
N LEU A 74 -15.34 -1.56 -5.55
CA LEU A 74 -14.95 -0.21 -5.98
C LEU A 74 -15.45 0.12 -7.39
N GLN A 75 -15.40 -0.83 -8.33
CA GLN A 75 -15.95 -0.65 -9.68
C GLN A 75 -17.43 -0.31 -9.63
N ARG A 76 -18.22 -1.10 -8.91
CA ARG A 76 -19.66 -0.85 -8.73
C ARG A 76 -19.96 0.50 -8.08
N LEU A 77 -19.19 0.89 -7.05
CA LEU A 77 -19.35 2.21 -6.41
C LEU A 77 -19.00 3.36 -7.37
N GLY A 78 -18.02 3.18 -8.26
CA GLY A 78 -17.64 4.17 -9.26
C GLY A 78 -18.72 4.44 -10.31
N GLU A 79 -19.62 3.49 -10.55
CA GLU A 79 -20.74 3.61 -11.48
C GLU A 79 -22.00 4.24 -10.84
N MET A 80 -22.03 4.35 -9.52
CA MET A 80 -23.19 4.88 -8.80
C MET A 80 -23.25 6.41 -8.82
N ARG A 81 -24.43 6.95 -9.09
CA ARG A 81 -24.66 8.39 -9.00
C ARG A 81 -24.82 8.84 -7.55
N LEU A 82 -24.06 9.86 -7.17
CA LEU A 82 -24.19 10.53 -5.87
C LEU A 82 -25.13 11.74 -5.96
N SER A 83 -25.70 12.13 -4.82
CA SER A 83 -26.31 13.45 -4.67
C SER A 83 -25.22 14.53 -4.65
N ASP A 84 -25.54 15.75 -5.08
CA ASP A 84 -24.58 16.85 -5.22
C ASP A 84 -23.89 17.25 -3.89
N ASP A 85 -24.53 16.94 -2.77
CA ASP A 85 -24.04 17.19 -1.40
C ASP A 85 -23.34 15.97 -0.76
N VAL A 86 -23.05 14.94 -1.56
CA VAL A 86 -22.33 13.73 -1.14
C VAL A 86 -21.08 13.54 -1.99
N CYS A 87 -19.93 13.29 -1.36
CA CYS A 87 -18.69 13.03 -2.08
C CYS A 87 -17.88 11.91 -1.41
N PHE A 88 -17.02 11.27 -2.20
CA PHE A 88 -15.99 10.40 -1.67
C PHE A 88 -14.75 11.22 -1.25
N LEU A 89 -14.08 10.82 -0.17
CA LEU A 89 -12.78 11.38 0.22
C LEU A 89 -11.72 11.07 -0.85
N ASN A 90 -11.55 9.81 -1.18
CA ASN A 90 -10.93 9.34 -2.41
C ASN A 90 -11.99 8.67 -3.26
N THR A 91 -12.05 9.01 -4.54
CA THR A 91 -13.04 8.39 -5.43
C THR A 91 -12.77 6.89 -5.60
N PRO A 92 -13.81 6.07 -5.83
CA PRO A 92 -13.59 4.64 -6.12
C PRO A 92 -12.62 4.41 -7.30
N HIS A 93 -12.64 5.26 -8.33
CA HIS A 93 -11.74 5.17 -9.48
C HIS A 93 -10.27 5.46 -9.09
N ALA A 94 -10.02 6.48 -8.27
CA ALA A 94 -8.68 6.77 -7.78
C ALA A 94 -8.15 5.63 -6.89
N LEU A 95 -9.03 5.05 -6.06
CA LEU A 95 -8.66 3.88 -5.24
C LEU A 95 -8.40 2.62 -6.08
N LEU A 96 -9.17 2.38 -7.14
CA LEU A 96 -8.93 1.28 -8.09
C LEU A 96 -7.57 1.41 -8.76
N ARG A 97 -7.23 2.62 -9.23
CA ARG A 97 -5.94 2.92 -9.85
C ARG A 97 -4.79 2.69 -8.87
N ALA A 98 -4.93 3.15 -7.63
CA ALA A 98 -3.91 2.95 -6.59
C ALA A 98 -3.80 1.48 -6.14
N LEU A 99 -4.88 0.70 -6.21
CA LEU A 99 -4.88 -0.72 -5.88
C LEU A 99 -4.14 -1.56 -6.93
N ASP A 100 -4.15 -1.13 -8.19
CA ASP A 100 -3.47 -1.77 -9.30
C ASP A 100 -2.02 -1.31 -9.39
N LYS A 101 -1.10 -2.12 -8.86
CA LYS A 101 0.33 -1.79 -8.83
C LYS A 101 0.94 -1.55 -10.22
N LYS A 102 0.44 -2.26 -11.25
CA LYS A 102 0.92 -2.10 -12.62
C LYS A 102 0.46 -0.78 -13.22
N GLU A 103 -0.83 -0.46 -13.09
CA GLU A 103 -1.40 0.81 -13.55
C GLU A 103 -0.79 2.00 -12.82
N THR A 104 -0.70 1.92 -11.48
CA THR A 104 -0.03 2.95 -10.66
C THR A 104 1.36 3.26 -11.20
N LYS A 105 2.20 2.26 -11.39
CA LYS A 105 3.57 2.49 -11.88
C LYS A 105 3.60 3.07 -13.28
N GLN A 106 2.73 2.64 -14.17
CA GLN A 106 2.64 3.20 -15.51
C GLN A 106 2.30 4.70 -15.48
N VAL A 107 1.26 5.07 -14.72
CA VAL A 107 0.86 6.48 -14.55
C VAL A 107 2.01 7.31 -13.98
N LEU A 108 2.74 6.80 -12.99
CA LEU A 108 3.86 7.51 -12.39
C LEU A 108 5.05 7.66 -13.36
N MET A 109 5.37 6.62 -14.13
CA MET A 109 6.41 6.67 -15.17
C MET A 109 6.07 7.66 -16.27
N ASP A 110 4.82 7.72 -16.72
CA ASP A 110 4.35 8.67 -17.74
C ASP A 110 4.47 10.12 -17.27
N ARG A 111 4.52 10.34 -15.97
CA ARG A 111 4.79 11.63 -15.31
C ARG A 111 6.27 11.87 -15.03
N GLY A 112 7.16 10.98 -15.46
CA GLY A 112 8.60 11.10 -15.25
C GLY A 112 9.05 10.83 -13.81
N LEU A 113 8.19 10.22 -12.96
CA LEU A 113 8.56 9.88 -11.59
C LEU A 113 9.35 8.58 -11.55
N LYS A 114 10.28 8.49 -10.60
CA LYS A 114 11.09 7.28 -10.43
C LYS A 114 10.32 6.23 -9.62
N VAL A 115 10.01 5.13 -10.24
CA VAL A 115 9.43 3.94 -9.61
C VAL A 115 10.43 2.79 -9.64
N THR A 116 10.26 1.79 -8.76
CA THR A 116 11.05 0.55 -8.88
C THR A 116 10.77 -0.09 -10.25
N PRO A 117 11.82 -0.41 -11.07
CA PRO A 117 11.62 -0.89 -12.43
C PRO A 117 10.81 -2.18 -12.48
N MET A 118 9.88 -2.25 -13.42
CA MET A 118 9.11 -3.46 -13.68
C MET A 118 9.80 -4.29 -14.76
N LEU A 119 9.79 -5.60 -14.56
CA LEU A 119 10.18 -6.61 -15.54
C LEU A 119 8.91 -7.25 -16.14
N PRO A 120 9.03 -7.98 -17.27
CA PRO A 120 7.92 -8.78 -17.77
C PRO A 120 7.34 -9.68 -16.68
N SER A 121 6.01 -9.79 -16.61
CA SER A 121 5.34 -10.66 -15.65
C SER A 121 5.51 -12.13 -16.06
N PRO A 122 6.10 -13.00 -15.24
CA PRO A 122 6.24 -14.42 -15.58
C PRO A 122 4.90 -15.15 -15.45
N HIS A 123 4.66 -16.13 -16.32
CA HIS A 123 3.49 -17.01 -16.30
C HIS A 123 3.83 -18.42 -15.83
N SER A 124 5.12 -18.75 -15.72
CA SER A 124 5.62 -20.02 -15.23
C SER A 124 6.89 -19.83 -14.37
N PHE A 125 7.24 -20.86 -13.61
CA PHE A 125 8.48 -20.84 -12.83
C PHE A 125 9.73 -20.82 -13.74
N ASP A 126 9.66 -21.44 -14.93
CA ASP A 126 10.77 -21.42 -15.88
C ASP A 126 11.00 -20.02 -16.47
N GLU A 127 9.92 -19.31 -16.85
CA GLU A 127 10.02 -17.89 -17.25
C GLU A 127 10.57 -17.02 -16.10
N LEU A 128 10.13 -17.23 -14.86
CA LEU A 128 10.68 -16.53 -13.71
C LEU A 128 12.18 -16.77 -13.56
N ARG A 129 12.63 -18.00 -13.78
CA ARG A 129 14.06 -18.39 -13.72
C ARG A 129 14.86 -17.65 -14.79
N GLU A 130 14.38 -17.62 -16.04
CA GLU A 130 15.01 -16.92 -17.15
C GLU A 130 15.14 -15.41 -16.88
N LEU A 131 14.03 -14.76 -16.51
CA LEU A 131 14.02 -13.33 -16.17
C LEU A 131 14.99 -12.98 -15.02
N LEU A 132 15.09 -13.84 -14.02
CA LEU A 132 16.04 -13.65 -12.91
C LEU A 132 17.49 -13.87 -13.31
N ALA A 133 17.76 -14.78 -14.25
CA ALA A 133 19.09 -15.01 -14.79
C ALA A 133 19.59 -13.79 -15.58
N ASP A 134 18.72 -13.19 -16.39
CA ASP A 134 19.01 -12.01 -17.21
C ASP A 134 19.14 -10.73 -16.38
N CYS A 135 18.32 -10.56 -15.37
CA CYS A 135 18.31 -9.38 -14.51
C CYS A 135 19.63 -9.18 -13.74
N GLY A 136 20.36 -10.29 -13.41
CA GLY A 136 21.62 -10.26 -12.65
C GLY A 136 21.53 -9.68 -11.23
N ARG A 137 20.38 -9.08 -10.88
CA ARG A 137 20.00 -8.59 -9.55
C ARG A 137 18.95 -9.54 -8.95
N GLY A 138 18.39 -9.24 -7.82
CA GLY A 138 17.21 -9.94 -7.35
C GLY A 138 15.94 -9.24 -7.84
N CYS A 139 14.80 -9.88 -7.65
CA CYS A 139 13.50 -9.34 -8.00
C CYS A 139 12.49 -9.52 -6.86
N PHE A 140 11.43 -8.71 -6.88
CA PHE A 140 10.24 -8.90 -6.07
C PHE A 140 9.10 -9.39 -6.96
N LEU A 141 8.62 -10.60 -6.70
CA LEU A 141 7.37 -11.13 -7.25
C LEU A 141 6.24 -10.81 -6.27
N LYS A 142 5.18 -10.16 -6.74
CA LYS A 142 4.07 -9.65 -5.91
C LYS A 142 2.74 -9.83 -6.63
N PRO A 143 1.62 -10.07 -5.90
CA PRO A 143 0.28 -9.91 -6.47
C PRO A 143 0.09 -8.48 -7.00
N ARG A 144 -0.54 -8.36 -8.17
CA ARG A 144 -0.89 -7.05 -8.76
C ARG A 144 -1.81 -6.23 -7.84
N TYR A 145 -2.78 -6.91 -7.22
CA TYR A 145 -3.73 -6.33 -6.27
C TYR A 145 -3.44 -6.81 -4.85
N GLY A 146 -3.70 -5.98 -3.85
CA GLY A 146 -3.52 -6.31 -2.44
C GLY A 146 -2.54 -5.39 -1.73
N SER A 147 -2.46 -5.53 -0.41
CA SER A 147 -1.68 -4.68 0.49
C SER A 147 -1.02 -5.49 1.62
N GLY A 148 -0.26 -4.83 2.50
CA GLY A 148 0.27 -5.45 3.71
C GLY A 148 1.35 -6.51 3.49
N ALA A 149 2.08 -6.49 2.39
CA ALA A 149 3.07 -7.49 2.00
C ALA A 149 2.50 -8.91 1.78
N GLY A 150 1.17 -9.03 1.55
CA GLY A 150 0.54 -10.31 1.26
C GLY A 150 1.07 -10.91 -0.05
N GLY A 151 1.60 -12.14 0.02
CA GLY A 151 2.09 -12.85 -1.16
C GLY A 151 3.41 -12.34 -1.74
N ILE A 152 4.15 -11.49 -1.02
CA ILE A 152 5.44 -10.98 -1.49
C ILE A 152 6.53 -12.05 -1.47
N MET A 153 7.32 -12.12 -2.54
CA MET A 153 8.53 -12.95 -2.64
C MET A 153 9.69 -12.09 -3.12
N ALA A 154 10.71 -11.91 -2.29
CA ALA A 154 12.00 -11.31 -2.68
C ALA A 154 12.93 -12.43 -3.11
N VAL A 155 13.25 -12.52 -4.40
CA VAL A 155 13.92 -13.65 -5.02
C VAL A 155 15.28 -13.24 -5.58
N ARG A 156 16.32 -14.03 -5.30
CA ARG A 156 17.63 -13.97 -5.96
C ARG A 156 18.00 -15.32 -6.51
N TYR A 157 18.52 -15.32 -7.72
CA TYR A 157 19.00 -16.51 -8.40
C TYR A 157 20.43 -16.32 -8.89
N GLN A 158 21.28 -17.31 -8.67
CA GLN A 158 22.66 -17.37 -9.20
C GLN A 158 22.76 -18.51 -10.21
N PRO A 159 22.63 -18.25 -11.52
CA PRO A 159 22.55 -19.30 -12.56
C PRO A 159 23.77 -20.25 -12.53
N ASN A 160 24.99 -19.69 -12.44
CA ASN A 160 26.25 -20.45 -12.47
C ASN A 160 26.41 -21.47 -11.33
N ARG A 161 25.61 -21.35 -10.26
CA ARG A 161 25.63 -22.23 -9.08
C ARG A 161 24.30 -22.92 -8.84
N ASN A 162 23.31 -22.66 -9.69
CA ASN A 162 21.90 -23.03 -9.48
C ASN A 162 21.44 -22.77 -8.03
N LYS A 163 21.77 -21.57 -7.50
CA LYS A 163 21.54 -21.24 -6.10
C LYS A 163 20.44 -20.18 -5.98
N TRP A 164 19.47 -20.50 -5.14
CA TRP A 164 18.34 -19.65 -4.84
C TRP A 164 18.39 -19.09 -3.43
N VAL A 165 17.90 -17.86 -3.26
CA VAL A 165 17.59 -17.27 -1.96
C VAL A 165 16.27 -16.52 -2.10
N VAL A 166 15.25 -16.95 -1.36
CA VAL A 166 13.94 -16.33 -1.35
C VAL A 166 13.57 -15.92 0.05
N TYR A 167 13.05 -14.72 0.20
CA TYR A 167 12.40 -14.24 1.41
C TYR A 167 10.93 -13.97 1.10
N THR A 168 10.02 -14.58 1.84
CA THR A 168 8.58 -14.49 1.57
C THR A 168 7.76 -14.51 2.84
N THR A 169 6.56 -13.95 2.79
CA THR A 169 5.53 -14.11 3.83
C THR A 169 4.71 -15.38 3.66
N LEU A 170 4.90 -16.11 2.55
CA LEU A 170 4.16 -17.33 2.24
C LEU A 170 4.79 -18.56 2.86
N GLN A 171 3.94 -19.47 3.31
CA GLN A 171 4.31 -20.79 3.80
C GLN A 171 3.29 -21.83 3.33
N GLN A 172 3.76 -22.99 2.86
CA GLN A 172 2.87 -24.12 2.58
C GLN A 172 2.80 -25.04 3.79
N VAL A 173 1.58 -25.36 4.23
CA VAL A 173 1.29 -26.31 5.31
C VAL A 173 0.16 -27.21 4.83
N ASP A 174 0.36 -28.53 4.87
CA ASP A 174 -0.62 -29.55 4.45
C ASP A 174 -1.25 -29.27 3.07
N GLY A 175 -0.42 -28.84 2.11
CA GLY A 175 -0.85 -28.50 0.74
C GLY A 175 -1.54 -27.15 0.60
N VAL A 176 -1.81 -26.43 1.68
CA VAL A 176 -2.43 -25.09 1.67
C VAL A 176 -1.35 -24.01 1.82
N ILE A 177 -1.44 -22.97 0.99
CA ILE A 177 -0.52 -21.82 1.05
C ILE A 177 -1.13 -20.75 1.95
N HIS A 178 -0.38 -20.38 2.97
CA HIS A 178 -0.75 -19.36 3.95
C HIS A 178 0.13 -18.12 3.81
N ASN A 179 -0.48 -16.94 3.91
CA ASN A 179 0.23 -15.69 4.12
C ASN A 179 0.41 -15.47 5.62
N THR A 180 1.65 -15.29 6.06
CA THR A 180 2.01 -15.19 7.48
C THR A 180 2.55 -13.80 7.81
N LYS A 181 2.58 -13.44 9.10
CA LYS A 181 3.26 -12.23 9.60
C LYS A 181 4.77 -12.46 9.84
N ARG A 182 5.31 -13.57 9.33
CA ARG A 182 6.74 -13.91 9.44
C ARG A 182 7.37 -13.97 8.07
N ILE A 183 8.64 -13.64 7.99
CA ILE A 183 9.43 -13.80 6.76
C ILE A 183 10.14 -15.15 6.83
N HIS A 184 9.83 -16.02 5.88
CA HIS A 184 10.48 -17.31 5.68
C HIS A 184 11.62 -17.15 4.68
N ARG A 185 12.73 -17.86 4.91
CA ARG A 185 13.84 -17.97 3.97
C ARG A 185 13.81 -19.35 3.34
N LEU A 186 13.72 -19.40 2.01
CA LEU A 186 13.71 -20.62 1.21
C LEU A 186 14.97 -20.66 0.34
N SER A 187 15.41 -21.86 -0.01
CA SER A 187 16.62 -22.05 -0.81
C SER A 187 16.52 -23.17 -1.84
N THR A 188 15.41 -23.91 -1.88
CA THR A 188 15.19 -25.03 -2.81
C THR A 188 14.01 -24.74 -3.73
N GLU A 189 14.09 -25.18 -4.98
CA GLU A 189 13.00 -25.06 -5.95
C GLU A 189 11.74 -25.78 -5.47
N LYS A 190 11.88 -26.94 -4.82
CA LYS A 190 10.77 -27.70 -4.26
C LYS A 190 9.89 -26.87 -3.31
N GLU A 191 10.51 -26.01 -2.50
CA GLU A 191 9.78 -25.12 -1.59
C GLU A 191 9.19 -23.91 -2.30
N MET A 192 9.88 -23.39 -3.32
CA MET A 192 9.55 -22.12 -3.97
C MET A 192 8.49 -22.25 -5.07
N ILE A 193 8.56 -23.30 -5.88
CA ILE A 193 7.70 -23.48 -7.04
C ILE A 193 6.22 -23.31 -6.69
N PRO A 194 5.65 -24.06 -5.72
CA PRO A 194 4.22 -23.95 -5.43
C PRO A 194 3.83 -22.56 -4.93
N LEU A 195 4.72 -21.86 -4.23
CA LEU A 195 4.45 -20.50 -3.74
C LEU A 195 4.50 -19.48 -4.88
N ALA A 196 5.51 -19.57 -5.74
CA ALA A 196 5.65 -18.66 -6.89
C ALA A 196 4.48 -18.83 -7.88
N GLU A 197 4.11 -20.07 -8.19
CA GLU A 197 2.96 -20.37 -9.04
C GLU A 197 1.66 -19.82 -8.47
N ALA A 198 1.43 -19.95 -7.17
CA ALA A 198 0.25 -19.37 -6.52
C ALA A 198 0.24 -17.84 -6.63
N VAL A 199 1.38 -17.17 -6.49
CA VAL A 199 1.46 -15.72 -6.68
C VAL A 199 1.21 -15.36 -8.14
N MET A 200 1.79 -16.09 -9.10
CA MET A 200 1.59 -15.84 -10.54
C MET A 200 0.13 -15.99 -10.97
N GLN A 201 -0.65 -16.88 -10.32
CA GLN A 201 -2.09 -17.01 -10.55
C GLN A 201 -2.90 -15.76 -10.16
N THR A 202 -2.33 -14.82 -9.41
CA THR A 202 -2.98 -13.57 -8.99
C THR A 202 -2.68 -12.37 -9.88
N GLU A 203 -2.38 -12.57 -11.16
CA GLU A 203 -1.88 -11.52 -12.04
C GLU A 203 -0.62 -10.83 -11.47
N ALA A 204 0.42 -11.60 -11.17
CA ALA A 204 1.61 -11.10 -10.50
C ALA A 204 2.38 -10.06 -11.32
N ILE A 205 3.03 -9.14 -10.63
CA ILE A 205 4.05 -8.24 -11.17
C ILE A 205 5.44 -8.67 -10.69
N LEU A 206 6.45 -8.44 -11.52
CA LEU A 206 7.85 -8.64 -11.20
C LEU A 206 8.59 -7.29 -11.22
N GLU A 207 9.30 -6.98 -10.15
CA GLU A 207 10.05 -5.72 -9.99
C GLU A 207 11.51 -5.99 -9.66
N GLU A 208 12.43 -5.14 -10.11
CA GLU A 208 13.83 -5.22 -9.68
C GLU A 208 13.97 -5.02 -8.17
N TRP A 209 14.85 -5.79 -7.58
CA TRP A 209 15.21 -5.61 -6.17
C TRP A 209 16.30 -4.55 -6.04
N ILE A 210 15.91 -3.31 -5.81
CA ILE A 210 16.82 -2.22 -5.51
C ILE A 210 17.30 -2.34 -4.06
N PRO A 211 18.61 -2.35 -3.80
CA PRO A 211 19.15 -2.33 -2.43
C PRO A 211 18.75 -1.05 -1.71
N LYS A 212 18.08 -1.18 -0.58
CA LYS A 212 17.67 -0.04 0.26
C LYS A 212 18.85 0.54 1.01
N GLU A 213 18.83 1.86 1.22
CA GLU A 213 19.76 2.52 2.14
C GLU A 213 19.54 2.04 3.58
N GLN A 214 20.51 2.32 4.46
CA GLN A 214 20.54 1.80 5.83
C GLN A 214 20.57 2.91 6.88
N LEU A 215 19.80 2.68 7.95
CA LEU A 215 19.91 3.42 9.21
C LEU A 215 20.41 2.47 10.29
N GLN A 216 21.56 2.77 10.90
CA GLN A 216 22.19 1.94 11.94
C GLN A 216 22.36 0.46 11.55
N GLY A 217 22.66 0.19 10.25
CA GLY A 217 22.87 -1.16 9.73
C GLY A 217 21.59 -1.94 9.40
N GLU A 218 20.42 -1.37 9.58
CA GLU A 218 19.14 -1.93 9.14
C GLU A 218 18.65 -1.24 7.85
N ASN A 219 18.15 -2.00 6.88
CA ASN A 219 17.56 -1.46 5.66
C ASN A 219 16.31 -0.65 5.99
N TYR A 220 16.10 0.48 5.33
CA TYR A 220 14.88 1.25 5.56
C TYR A 220 14.17 1.63 4.27
N ASP A 221 12.89 1.91 4.41
CA ASP A 221 12.08 2.68 3.47
C ASP A 221 11.23 3.70 4.24
N LEU A 222 10.54 4.53 3.49
CA LEU A 222 9.72 5.61 4.01
C LEU A 222 8.24 5.33 3.72
N ARG A 223 7.38 5.53 4.70
CA ARG A 223 5.96 5.76 4.50
C ARG A 223 5.72 7.26 4.58
N VAL A 224 5.49 7.87 3.42
CA VAL A 224 5.18 9.30 3.29
C VAL A 224 3.67 9.44 3.19
N VAL A 225 3.05 10.10 4.15
CA VAL A 225 1.60 10.35 4.12
C VAL A 225 1.35 11.73 3.55
N CYS A 226 0.65 11.73 2.42
CA CYS A 226 0.32 12.92 1.67
C CYS A 226 -1.18 13.21 1.75
N ARG A 227 -1.47 14.48 1.77
CA ARG A 227 -2.80 15.03 1.66
C ARG A 227 -2.80 16.05 0.53
N GLU A 228 -3.45 15.72 -0.57
CA GLU A 228 -3.38 16.55 -1.79
C GLU A 228 -1.90 16.80 -2.18
N SER A 229 -1.48 18.06 -2.15
CA SER A 229 -0.11 18.50 -2.43
C SER A 229 0.76 18.69 -1.19
N GLU A 230 0.28 18.34 0.00
CA GLU A 230 1.01 18.50 1.27
C GLU A 230 1.45 17.17 1.84
N ILE A 231 2.59 17.17 2.53
CA ILE A 231 3.06 16.00 3.30
C ILE A 231 2.67 16.24 4.75
N ASP A 232 1.83 15.34 5.28
CA ASP A 232 1.40 15.42 6.67
C ASP A 232 2.49 14.88 7.61
N TYR A 233 3.15 13.76 7.26
CA TYR A 233 4.25 13.19 8.04
C TYR A 233 4.98 12.06 7.27
N ILE A 234 6.15 11.70 7.77
CA ILE A 234 6.99 10.62 7.23
C ILE A 234 7.40 9.69 8.36
N VAL A 235 7.19 8.39 8.16
CA VAL A 235 7.68 7.32 9.03
C VAL A 235 8.80 6.56 8.33
N VAL A 236 9.92 6.40 9.00
CA VAL A 236 11.02 5.54 8.57
C VAL A 236 10.77 4.13 9.08
N ARG A 237 10.73 3.14 8.19
CA ARG A 237 10.46 1.75 8.54
C ARG A 237 11.73 0.94 8.35
N CYS A 238 12.29 0.40 9.44
CA CYS A 238 13.57 -0.30 9.46
C CYS A 238 13.39 -1.81 9.62
N SER A 239 14.23 -2.58 8.90
CA SER A 239 14.30 -4.03 8.97
C SER A 239 15.71 -4.54 8.68
N LYS A 240 16.09 -5.66 9.32
CA LYS A 240 17.30 -6.40 8.94
C LYS A 240 17.19 -7.07 7.56
N GLY A 241 15.97 -7.33 7.10
CA GLY A 241 15.67 -7.95 5.81
C GLY A 241 15.38 -6.94 4.70
N SER A 242 14.97 -7.47 3.55
CA SER A 242 14.57 -6.65 2.37
C SER A 242 13.14 -6.09 2.47
N ILE A 243 12.30 -6.68 3.32
CA ILE A 243 10.89 -6.32 3.51
C ILE A 243 10.77 -5.52 4.80
N THR A 244 10.36 -4.27 4.70
CA THR A 244 10.38 -3.27 5.79
C THR A 244 8.99 -2.96 6.38
N ASN A 245 7.94 -3.62 5.91
CA ASN A 245 6.57 -3.41 6.38
C ASN A 245 6.44 -3.60 7.90
N LEU A 246 5.87 -2.60 8.60
CA LEU A 246 5.74 -2.62 10.07
C LEU A 246 4.82 -3.73 10.58
N HIS A 247 3.89 -4.23 9.75
CA HIS A 247 3.06 -5.40 10.08
C HIS A 247 3.86 -6.69 10.32
N LEU A 248 5.12 -6.71 9.92
CA LEU A 248 6.05 -7.84 10.09
C LEU A 248 6.96 -7.66 11.32
N ASN A 249 6.52 -6.92 12.33
CA ASN A 249 7.26 -6.60 13.56
C ASN A 249 8.59 -5.84 13.32
N ASN A 250 8.65 -5.06 12.26
CA ASN A 250 9.76 -4.16 11.97
C ASN A 250 9.66 -2.89 12.82
N LYS A 251 10.75 -2.09 12.86
CA LYS A 251 10.84 -0.89 13.71
C LYS A 251 10.44 0.36 12.95
N ALA A 252 9.83 1.30 13.66
CA ALA A 252 9.54 2.63 13.18
C ALA A 252 10.52 3.65 13.81
N HIS A 253 10.99 4.59 12.98
CA HIS A 253 11.86 5.69 13.39
C HIS A 253 11.32 7.02 12.87
N TRP A 254 11.80 8.11 13.47
CA TRP A 254 11.44 9.45 13.05
C TRP A 254 12.20 9.88 11.80
N TRP A 255 11.55 10.67 10.95
CA TRP A 255 12.16 11.24 9.74
C TRP A 255 13.42 12.07 10.00
N ASN A 256 13.47 12.80 11.11
CA ASN A 256 14.62 13.62 11.51
C ASN A 256 15.84 12.82 11.99
N GLU A 257 15.71 11.52 12.20
CA GLU A 257 16.85 10.64 12.49
C GLU A 257 17.70 10.35 11.23
N LEU A 258 17.17 10.64 10.03
CA LEU A 258 17.89 10.45 8.78
C LEU A 258 18.72 11.68 8.43
N SER A 259 20.01 11.46 8.20
CA SER A 259 20.96 12.48 7.71
C SER A 259 20.97 12.51 6.19
N LEU A 260 19.83 12.84 5.56
CA LEU A 260 19.71 12.96 4.10
C LEU A 260 20.07 14.37 3.63
N PRO A 261 20.77 14.51 2.47
CA PRO A 261 20.95 15.80 1.81
C PRO A 261 19.62 16.48 1.52
N GLU A 262 19.57 17.81 1.61
CA GLU A 262 18.33 18.55 1.38
C GLU A 262 17.76 18.31 -0.02
N VAL A 263 18.63 18.18 -1.03
CA VAL A 263 18.21 17.88 -2.40
C VAL A 263 17.45 16.55 -2.49
N VAL A 264 17.85 15.54 -1.73
CA VAL A 264 17.17 14.23 -1.68
C VAL A 264 15.82 14.36 -0.97
N ARG A 265 15.76 15.13 0.13
CA ARG A 265 14.51 15.42 0.84
C ARG A 265 13.50 16.11 -0.08
N GLN A 266 13.92 17.12 -0.85
CA GLN A 266 13.08 17.83 -1.80
C GLN A 266 12.62 16.92 -2.95
N GLN A 267 13.47 16.03 -3.44
CA GLN A 267 13.09 15.03 -4.45
C GLN A 267 12.02 14.08 -3.92
N ILE A 268 12.13 13.62 -2.68
CA ILE A 268 11.12 12.75 -2.05
C ILE A 268 9.78 13.49 -1.94
N TYR A 269 9.79 14.73 -1.47
CA TYR A 269 8.59 15.55 -1.34
C TYR A 269 7.92 15.74 -2.70
N TYR A 270 8.68 16.19 -3.69
CA TYR A 270 8.17 16.37 -5.06
C TYR A 270 7.56 15.09 -5.63
N GLN A 271 8.30 13.96 -5.58
CA GLN A 271 7.81 12.70 -6.14
C GLN A 271 6.53 12.20 -5.44
N CYS A 272 6.44 12.34 -4.12
CA CYS A 272 5.26 11.90 -3.38
C CYS A 272 4.03 12.76 -3.67
N GLN A 273 4.20 14.09 -3.75
CA GLN A 273 3.13 15.02 -4.08
C GLN A 273 2.61 14.79 -5.50
N GLU A 274 3.51 14.71 -6.48
CA GLU A 274 3.16 14.41 -7.87
C GLU A 274 2.49 13.05 -8.04
N ALA A 275 2.94 12.03 -7.28
CA ALA A 275 2.34 10.68 -7.33
C ALA A 275 0.88 10.71 -6.88
N VAL A 276 0.58 11.40 -5.79
CA VAL A 276 -0.78 11.51 -5.25
C VAL A 276 -1.68 12.28 -6.21
N GLN A 277 -1.21 13.39 -6.77
CA GLN A 277 -1.95 14.19 -7.76
C GLN A 277 -2.20 13.40 -9.05
N SER A 278 -1.19 12.70 -9.57
CA SER A 278 -1.30 11.91 -10.81
C SER A 278 -2.32 10.76 -10.72
N LEU A 279 -2.60 10.29 -9.52
CA LEU A 279 -3.57 9.25 -9.24
C LEU A 279 -4.95 9.79 -8.80
N ASP A 280 -5.16 11.11 -8.83
CA ASP A 280 -6.37 11.79 -8.37
C ASP A 280 -6.74 11.47 -6.91
N LEU A 281 -5.72 11.20 -6.07
CA LEU A 281 -5.93 10.89 -4.66
C LEU A 281 -5.94 12.16 -3.82
N GLN A 282 -6.85 12.22 -2.87
CA GLN A 282 -6.92 13.29 -1.87
C GLN A 282 -6.05 12.98 -0.65
N TYR A 283 -5.86 11.70 -0.40
CA TYR A 283 -5.15 11.18 0.76
C TYR A 283 -4.49 9.87 0.40
N ALA A 284 -3.19 9.75 0.61
CA ALA A 284 -2.46 8.52 0.32
C ALA A 284 -1.22 8.34 1.20
N GLY A 285 -0.79 7.09 1.34
CA GLY A 285 0.52 6.74 1.87
C GLY A 285 1.42 6.26 0.73
N VAL A 286 2.49 6.99 0.46
CA VAL A 286 3.48 6.65 -0.57
C VAL A 286 4.65 5.92 0.07
N ASP A 287 4.99 4.75 -0.43
CA ASP A 287 6.16 3.99 0.00
C ASP A 287 7.35 4.32 -0.90
N VAL A 288 8.42 4.83 -0.29
CA VAL A 288 9.63 5.28 -0.99
C VAL A 288 10.84 4.58 -0.42
N LEU A 289 11.68 3.99 -1.27
CA LEU A 289 13.03 3.58 -0.91
C LEU A 289 14.07 4.57 -1.45
N ILE A 290 15.21 4.63 -0.80
CA ILE A 290 16.40 5.29 -1.33
C ILE A 290 17.38 4.19 -1.70
N GLU A 291 17.89 4.22 -2.93
CA GLU A 291 18.86 3.23 -3.40
C GLU A 291 20.20 3.42 -2.70
N ARG A 292 20.73 2.36 -2.15
CA ARG A 292 21.97 2.38 -1.38
C ARG A 292 23.15 2.94 -2.17
N GLY A 293 23.78 3.96 -1.62
CA GLY A 293 25.00 4.56 -2.17
C GLY A 293 24.78 5.48 -3.38
N THR A 294 23.54 5.79 -3.73
CA THR A 294 23.21 6.68 -4.87
C THR A 294 22.38 7.89 -4.48
N ASP A 295 21.77 7.87 -3.31
CA ASP A 295 20.80 8.89 -2.84
C ASP A 295 19.57 9.06 -3.76
N ILE A 296 19.27 8.08 -4.64
CA ILE A 296 18.16 8.14 -5.58
C ILE A 296 16.91 7.57 -4.91
N PRO A 297 15.83 8.37 -4.74
CA PRO A 297 14.56 7.88 -4.25
C PRO A 297 13.73 7.22 -5.35
N TYR A 298 13.12 6.07 -5.05
CA TYR A 298 12.19 5.34 -5.90
C TYR A 298 10.87 5.11 -5.18
N ILE A 299 9.75 5.39 -5.84
CA ILE A 299 8.43 5.01 -5.34
C ILE A 299 8.26 3.51 -5.52
N ILE A 300 7.91 2.82 -4.43
CA ILE A 300 7.60 1.39 -4.41
C ILE A 300 6.12 1.17 -4.70
N GLU A 301 5.26 1.91 -3.98
CA GLU A 301 3.80 1.68 -3.95
C GLU A 301 3.09 2.96 -3.48
N VAL A 302 1.85 3.16 -3.93
CA VAL A 302 0.94 4.20 -3.44
C VAL A 302 -0.30 3.55 -2.87
N ASN A 303 -0.56 3.81 -1.59
CA ASN A 303 -1.69 3.25 -0.84
C ASN A 303 -2.78 4.32 -0.68
N GLY A 304 -3.87 4.20 -1.42
CA GLY A 304 -4.94 5.21 -1.49
C GLY A 304 -5.69 5.47 -0.18
N GLN A 305 -5.59 4.58 0.81
CA GLN A 305 -6.21 4.81 2.12
C GLN A 305 -5.24 5.44 3.13
N GLY A 306 -3.93 5.44 2.83
CA GLY A 306 -2.89 5.74 3.79
C GLY A 306 -2.96 4.76 4.99
N ASP A 307 -1.89 4.53 5.70
CA ASP A 307 -1.95 3.77 6.95
C ASP A 307 -1.38 4.64 8.06
N HIS A 308 -2.19 4.90 9.09
CA HIS A 308 -1.93 5.97 10.03
C HIS A 308 -1.79 5.50 11.48
N VAL A 309 -1.96 4.21 11.74
CA VAL A 309 -1.91 3.67 13.09
C VAL A 309 -0.60 2.94 13.32
N TYR A 310 0.49 3.69 13.37
CA TYR A 310 1.77 3.13 13.78
C TYR A 310 2.11 3.61 15.17
N GLN A 311 1.78 2.77 16.19
CA GLN A 311 2.23 2.96 17.57
C GLN A 311 1.98 4.38 18.13
N ASP A 312 1.12 5.15 17.44
CA ASP A 312 0.79 6.55 17.78
C ASP A 312 2.01 7.44 18.04
N MET A 313 3.04 7.31 17.18
CA MET A 313 4.30 8.05 17.29
C MET A 313 4.08 9.57 17.35
N PHE A 314 2.97 10.07 16.80
CA PHE A 314 2.73 11.50 16.56
C PHE A 314 1.79 12.13 17.61
N ALA A 315 1.69 11.59 18.82
CA ALA A 315 0.69 11.88 19.82
C ALA A 315 -0.69 11.25 19.51
N HIS A 316 -1.38 10.87 20.56
CA HIS A 316 -2.60 10.07 20.48
C HIS A 316 -3.61 10.64 19.48
N ASN A 317 -3.88 9.88 18.42
CA ASN A 317 -4.90 10.15 17.40
C ASN A 317 -4.77 11.48 16.62
N SER A 318 -3.60 12.16 16.72
CA SER A 318 -3.38 13.47 16.07
C SER A 318 -3.58 13.42 14.55
N ILE A 319 -3.24 12.31 13.92
CA ILE A 319 -3.33 12.10 12.47
C ILE A 319 -4.78 12.13 12.00
N TYR A 320 -5.65 11.35 12.64
CA TYR A 320 -7.07 11.32 12.26
C TYR A 320 -7.81 12.60 12.68
N ILE A 321 -7.39 13.23 13.78
CA ILE A 321 -7.88 14.57 14.15
C ILE A 321 -7.58 15.56 13.03
N GLN A 322 -6.34 15.56 12.50
CA GLN A 322 -5.96 16.45 11.41
C GLN A 322 -6.71 16.11 10.10
N GLN A 323 -6.87 14.82 9.78
CA GLN A 323 -7.63 14.39 8.62
C GLN A 323 -9.08 14.89 8.66
N ILE A 324 -9.77 14.75 9.80
CA ILE A 324 -11.15 15.23 9.95
C ILE A 324 -11.24 16.74 9.87
N LYS A 325 -10.28 17.50 10.45
CA LYS A 325 -10.23 18.96 10.29
C LYS A 325 -10.14 19.38 8.82
N ASN A 326 -9.32 18.68 8.04
CA ASN A 326 -9.14 18.96 6.62
C ASN A 326 -10.40 18.62 5.81
N ILE A 327 -11.02 17.46 6.06
CA ILE A 327 -12.31 17.09 5.45
C ILE A 327 -13.36 18.19 5.72
N LYS A 328 -13.48 18.63 6.96
CA LYS A 328 -14.43 19.68 7.37
C LYS A 328 -14.18 21.01 6.66
N LYS A 329 -12.91 21.43 6.58
CA LYS A 329 -12.51 22.67 5.88
C LYS A 329 -12.91 22.60 4.41
N ARG A 330 -12.58 21.53 3.74
CA ARG A 330 -12.84 21.33 2.30
C ARG A 330 -14.33 21.27 1.98
N TYR A 331 -15.09 20.50 2.72
CA TYR A 331 -16.54 20.37 2.52
C TYR A 331 -17.25 21.73 2.65
N ASN A 332 -16.83 22.55 3.61
CA ASN A 332 -17.37 23.89 3.80
C ASN A 332 -17.00 24.86 2.66
N HIS A 333 -15.88 24.65 1.96
CA HIS A 333 -15.51 25.45 0.79
C HIS A 333 -16.24 25.03 -0.48
N ALA A 334 -16.51 23.73 -0.67
CA ALA A 334 -17.20 23.21 -1.83
C ALA A 334 -18.71 23.54 -1.86
N ASN A 335 -19.29 23.86 -0.69
CA ASN A 335 -20.72 24.17 -0.52
C ASN A 335 -20.99 25.68 -0.33
N ARG A 336 -19.98 26.54 -0.57
CA ARG A 336 -20.12 28.00 -0.68
C ARG A 336 -20.07 28.42 -2.13
#